data_1eff4db7bd7e2122840d156a825ef16b
#
_entry.id   1eff4db7bd7e2122840d156a825ef16b
#
_cell.length_a   1.000
_cell.length_b   1.000
_cell.length_c   1.000
_cell.angle_alpha   90.00
_cell.angle_beta   90.00
_cell.angle_gamma   90.00
#
_symmetry.space_group_name_H-M   'P 1'
#
loop_
_entity.id
_entity.type
_entity.pdbx_description
1 polymer ?
#
loop_
_entity_poly.entity_id
_entity_poly.type
_entity_poly.pdbx_seq_one_letter_code
_entity_poly.pdbx_strand_id
1 'polypeptide(L)'
;MAPDTSNSNRNGLGPALKRGWKSKPTAIGAGVVLVLAVLVVVLSTLLGVFAPADKGQGGAAGMKPTTAAPSTGGSCDVATSGQAAQKVPRDLKWHAGRGGITWPVSAAVGPTKKIDGFAACFARTPTGAALAATTGYLGQYDTGHSVRDLMNFYVADSAGKSLLVNGVVKRQTSPEDMRAQGISVAGYTVESFTKSRAIVDVVLTQPSGATGYFAVPLTMIWVDDDWKVSVLDNGGLYSGNPLTPSAADFTPWGGSDG
;
A
#
# COMPACT_ATOMS: atom_id res chain seq x y z
N MET A 1 -10.60 4.95 -92.96
CA MET A 1 -11.28 3.68 -92.74
C MET A 1 -11.50 3.52 -91.29
N ALA A 2 -12.67 3.83 -90.86
CA ALA A 2 -13.24 3.38 -89.58
C ALA A 2 -13.69 1.93 -89.76
N PRO A 3 -14.05 1.16 -88.79
CA PRO A 3 -15.00 1.46 -87.73
C PRO A 3 -14.51 1.01 -86.33
N ASP A 4 -14.96 1.65 -85.26
CA ASP A 4 -16.21 1.49 -84.52
C ASP A 4 -16.36 0.17 -83.73
N THR A 5 -16.56 0.28 -82.46
CA THR A 5 -17.67 -0.11 -81.60
C THR A 5 -17.20 -0.20 -80.14
N SER A 6 -17.66 0.69 -79.31
CA SER A 6 -18.72 0.57 -78.33
C SER A 6 -18.79 -0.82 -77.63
N ASN A 7 -18.49 -0.87 -76.35
CA ASN A 7 -19.53 -1.35 -75.44
C ASN A 7 -19.23 -1.00 -73.95
N SER A 8 -20.18 -0.30 -73.43
CA SER A 8 -20.53 -0.09 -72.06
C SER A 8 -20.84 -1.43 -71.39
N ASN A 9 -20.27 -1.68 -70.18
CA ASN A 9 -21.12 -2.33 -69.20
C ASN A 9 -20.74 -1.99 -67.76
N ARG A 10 -21.78 -1.61 -67.15
CA ARG A 10 -22.00 -1.25 -65.75
C ARG A 10 -21.76 -2.39 -64.77
N ASN A 11 -21.58 -1.95 -63.55
CA ASN A 11 -22.02 -2.57 -62.33
C ASN A 11 -21.10 -3.58 -61.68
N GLY A 12 -20.70 -3.19 -60.50
CA GLY A 12 -20.16 -4.14 -59.52
C GLY A 12 -19.62 -3.38 -58.30
N LEU A 13 -20.46 -2.63 -57.65
CA LEU A 13 -20.21 -2.24 -56.27
C LEU A 13 -20.27 -3.51 -55.40
N GLY A 14 -19.12 -4.12 -55.20
CA GLY A 14 -18.96 -5.17 -54.21
C GLY A 14 -19.01 -4.56 -52.79
N PRO A 15 -19.77 -5.15 -51.87
CA PRO A 15 -19.87 -4.65 -50.52
C PRO A 15 -18.51 -4.76 -49.82
N ALA A 16 -17.97 -3.62 -49.36
CA ALA A 16 -16.83 -3.56 -48.48
C ALA A 16 -17.10 -4.45 -47.27
N LEU A 17 -16.31 -5.48 -47.14
CA LEU A 17 -16.27 -6.36 -45.99
C LEU A 17 -15.93 -5.48 -44.76
N LYS A 18 -16.98 -5.10 -44.04
CA LYS A 18 -16.86 -4.69 -42.64
C LYS A 18 -16.38 -5.92 -41.83
N ARG A 19 -15.07 -6.16 -41.84
CA ARG A 19 -14.46 -6.97 -40.81
C ARG A 19 -14.46 -6.11 -39.56
N GLY A 20 -15.56 -6.14 -38.85
CA GLY A 20 -15.60 -5.72 -37.47
C GLY A 20 -14.64 -6.62 -36.70
N TRP A 21 -13.51 -6.05 -36.33
CA TRP A 21 -12.62 -6.62 -35.35
C TRP A 21 -13.36 -6.57 -34.01
N LYS A 22 -14.08 -7.63 -33.72
CA LYS A 22 -14.54 -7.93 -32.37
C LYS A 22 -13.28 -8.31 -31.57
N SER A 23 -12.55 -7.30 -31.12
CA SER A 23 -11.63 -7.46 -30.00
C SER A 23 -12.51 -7.87 -28.82
N LYS A 24 -12.52 -9.15 -28.49
CA LYS A 24 -13.01 -9.63 -27.21
C LYS A 24 -12.19 -8.90 -26.17
N PRO A 25 -12.76 -8.08 -25.28
CA PRO A 25 -12.01 -7.59 -24.14
C PRO A 25 -11.53 -8.83 -23.40
N THR A 26 -10.23 -8.97 -23.28
CA THR A 26 -9.63 -10.03 -22.50
C THR A 26 -10.08 -9.78 -21.07
N ALA A 27 -11.05 -10.56 -20.59
CA ALA A 27 -11.70 -10.44 -19.29
C ALA A 27 -10.72 -10.66 -18.10
N ILE A 28 -9.45 -10.87 -18.41
CA ILE A 28 -8.39 -11.13 -17.44
C ILE A 28 -7.91 -9.83 -16.76
N GLY A 29 -7.87 -8.69 -17.47
CA GLY A 29 -7.47 -7.41 -16.87
C GLY A 29 -8.50 -6.82 -15.89
N ALA A 30 -9.78 -7.02 -16.16
CA ALA A 30 -10.87 -6.53 -15.30
C ALA A 30 -11.01 -7.35 -14.00
N GLY A 31 -10.65 -8.65 -14.02
CA GLY A 31 -10.73 -9.51 -12.85
C GLY A 31 -9.71 -9.16 -11.76
N VAL A 32 -8.51 -8.72 -12.14
CA VAL A 32 -7.41 -8.45 -11.22
C VAL A 32 -7.59 -7.11 -10.50
N VAL A 33 -8.05 -6.09 -11.21
CA VAL A 33 -8.43 -4.79 -10.58
C VAL A 33 -9.62 -5.00 -9.64
N LEU A 34 -10.55 -5.90 -9.99
CA LEU A 34 -11.68 -6.28 -9.14
C LEU A 34 -11.22 -7.04 -7.88
N VAL A 35 -10.19 -7.87 -7.94
CA VAL A 35 -9.69 -8.63 -6.76
C VAL A 35 -8.99 -7.72 -5.77
N LEU A 36 -8.19 -6.75 -6.21
CA LEU A 36 -7.56 -5.76 -5.31
C LEU A 36 -8.57 -4.73 -4.81
N ALA A 37 -9.46 -4.23 -5.67
CA ALA A 37 -10.58 -3.38 -5.24
C ALA A 37 -11.58 -4.13 -4.36
N VAL A 38 -11.83 -5.42 -4.62
CA VAL A 38 -12.67 -6.28 -3.79
C VAL A 38 -11.97 -6.60 -2.45
N LEU A 39 -10.64 -6.70 -2.38
CA LEU A 39 -9.92 -6.85 -1.10
C LEU A 39 -10.09 -5.61 -0.20
N VAL A 40 -10.11 -4.43 -0.79
CA VAL A 40 -10.40 -3.18 -0.07
C VAL A 40 -11.90 -3.00 0.18
N VAL A 41 -12.75 -3.28 -0.80
CA VAL A 41 -14.23 -3.12 -0.71
C VAL A 41 -14.86 -4.25 0.10
N VAL A 42 -14.37 -5.49 0.04
CA VAL A 42 -14.86 -6.60 0.87
C VAL A 42 -14.42 -6.44 2.32
N LEU A 43 -13.27 -5.81 2.60
CA LEU A 43 -12.96 -5.35 3.95
C LEU A 43 -13.96 -4.28 4.42
N SER A 44 -14.40 -3.41 3.53
CA SER A 44 -15.34 -2.32 3.85
C SER A 44 -16.80 -2.79 3.92
N THR A 45 -17.26 -3.71 3.06
CA THR A 45 -18.67 -4.12 3.00
C THR A 45 -19.05 -5.22 4.00
N LEU A 46 -18.11 -6.10 4.37
CA LEU A 46 -18.34 -7.05 5.47
C LEU A 46 -18.33 -6.39 6.85
N LEU A 47 -17.90 -5.16 6.94
CA LEU A 47 -17.86 -4.36 8.18
C LEU A 47 -18.94 -3.27 8.25
N GLY A 48 -19.91 -3.26 7.35
CA GLY A 48 -21.11 -2.42 7.48
C GLY A 48 -20.91 -0.92 7.25
N VAL A 49 -19.95 -0.51 6.40
CA VAL A 49 -19.56 0.91 6.20
C VAL A 49 -20.47 1.67 5.22
N PHE A 50 -21.57 1.11 4.75
CA PHE A 50 -22.60 1.85 4.00
C PHE A 50 -23.86 2.08 4.85
N ALA A 51 -23.73 2.89 5.92
CA ALA A 51 -24.87 3.58 6.50
C ALA A 51 -24.73 5.08 6.18
N PRO A 52 -25.81 5.75 5.70
CA PRO A 52 -25.76 7.18 5.46
C PRO A 52 -25.53 7.92 6.79
N ALA A 53 -24.64 8.93 6.73
CA ALA A 53 -24.31 9.76 7.87
C ALA A 53 -25.55 10.53 8.35
N ASP A 54 -26.07 10.14 9.49
CA ASP A 54 -27.04 10.95 10.23
C ASP A 54 -26.28 11.94 11.12
N LYS A 55 -26.63 13.21 11.00
CA LYS A 55 -26.04 14.32 11.74
C LYS A 55 -26.55 14.27 13.20
N GLY A 56 -25.71 13.79 14.10
CA GLY A 56 -25.96 13.79 15.54
C GLY A 56 -24.81 14.46 16.30
N GLN A 57 -25.12 15.59 16.85
CA GLN A 57 -24.33 16.51 17.65
C GLN A 57 -24.07 15.95 19.06
N GLY A 58 -22.84 16.11 19.58
CA GLY A 58 -22.62 16.36 21.00
C GLY A 58 -22.06 15.22 21.83
N GLY A 59 -21.02 15.51 22.56
CA GLY A 59 -20.62 14.81 23.77
C GLY A 59 -19.13 14.52 23.89
N ALA A 60 -18.35 15.51 24.33
CA ALA A 60 -17.02 15.27 24.83
C ALA A 60 -17.12 14.52 26.18
N ALA A 61 -16.92 13.20 26.15
CA ALA A 61 -16.68 12.42 27.37
C ALA A 61 -15.16 12.26 27.53
N GLY A 62 -14.65 12.85 28.63
CA GLY A 62 -13.24 12.79 29.00
C GLY A 62 -12.79 11.34 29.20
N MET A 63 -11.91 10.89 28.35
CA MET A 63 -11.16 9.66 28.55
C MET A 63 -10.07 9.88 29.58
N LYS A 64 -10.23 9.26 30.73
CA LYS A 64 -9.18 9.11 31.74
C LYS A 64 -8.00 8.41 31.09
N PRO A 65 -6.75 8.92 31.22
CA PRO A 65 -5.59 8.19 30.70
C PRO A 65 -5.40 6.92 31.52
N THR A 66 -5.58 5.78 30.89
CA THR A 66 -5.13 4.49 31.44
C THR A 66 -3.62 4.49 31.34
N THR A 67 -2.95 4.51 32.49
CA THR A 67 -1.50 4.38 32.61
C THR A 67 -1.13 2.98 32.13
N ALA A 68 -0.61 2.87 30.92
CA ALA A 68 0.01 1.64 30.45
C ALA A 68 1.22 1.32 31.33
N ALA A 69 1.36 0.08 31.77
CA ALA A 69 2.52 -0.40 32.49
C ALA A 69 3.78 -0.20 31.62
N PRO A 70 4.93 0.19 32.20
CA PRO A 70 6.15 0.33 31.43
C PRO A 70 6.57 -1.05 30.90
N SER A 71 6.51 -1.20 29.58
CA SER A 71 7.15 -2.32 28.91
C SER A 71 8.67 -2.14 29.05
N THR A 72 9.32 -3.07 29.69
CA THR A 72 10.79 -3.18 29.78
C THR A 72 11.36 -3.68 28.44
N GLY A 73 11.08 -2.96 27.35
CA GLY A 73 11.70 -3.11 26.05
C GLY A 73 12.71 -2.00 25.86
N GLY A 74 13.94 -2.34 25.58
CA GLY A 74 15.04 -1.40 25.51
C GLY A 74 14.74 -0.19 24.62
N SER A 75 14.94 1.01 25.17
CA SER A 75 14.78 2.29 24.50
C SER A 75 15.44 2.29 23.12
N CYS A 76 14.68 2.71 22.11
CA CYS A 76 15.22 3.00 20.79
C CYS A 76 16.00 4.32 20.85
N ASP A 77 17.31 4.22 20.81
CA ASP A 77 18.18 5.40 20.65
C ASP A 77 18.22 5.76 19.16
N VAL A 78 17.21 6.48 18.70
CA VAL A 78 17.03 6.84 17.29
C VAL A 78 17.06 8.35 17.07
N ALA A 79 17.44 8.77 15.86
CA ALA A 79 17.43 10.17 15.50
C ALA A 79 16.01 10.77 15.62
N THR A 80 15.91 11.91 16.29
CA THR A 80 14.64 12.63 16.52
C THR A 80 14.51 13.91 15.69
N SER A 81 15.51 14.21 14.87
CA SER A 81 15.57 15.41 14.02
C SER A 81 16.39 15.15 12.76
N GLY A 82 16.24 15.99 11.77
CA GLY A 82 17.25 16.16 10.72
C GLY A 82 16.94 15.67 9.34
N GLN A 83 15.70 15.24 8.96
CA GLN A 83 15.44 14.87 7.58
C GLN A 83 14.17 15.50 7.03
N ALA A 84 14.32 16.10 5.83
CA ALA A 84 13.18 16.53 5.02
C ALA A 84 12.36 15.31 4.58
N ALA A 85 11.05 15.50 4.45
CA ALA A 85 10.09 14.43 4.17
C ALA A 85 10.36 13.62 2.88
N GLN A 86 11.08 14.19 1.91
CA GLN A 86 11.32 13.57 0.60
C GLN A 86 12.78 13.17 0.36
N LYS A 87 13.55 12.92 1.43
CA LYS A 87 14.96 12.57 1.26
C LYS A 87 15.20 11.09 1.54
N VAL A 88 15.54 10.35 0.48
CA VAL A 88 15.93 8.94 0.59
C VAL A 88 17.28 8.82 1.31
N PRO A 89 17.43 7.90 2.28
CA PRO A 89 18.70 7.64 2.94
C PRO A 89 19.77 7.16 1.95
N ARG A 90 21.01 7.64 2.13
CA ARG A 90 22.12 7.22 1.25
C ARG A 90 22.57 5.77 1.46
N ASP A 91 22.28 5.23 2.62
CA ASP A 91 22.62 3.86 3.03
C ASP A 91 21.45 2.89 2.84
N LEU A 92 20.50 3.24 1.94
CA LEU A 92 19.36 2.39 1.66
C LEU A 92 19.81 1.03 1.15
N LYS A 93 19.22 -0.01 1.70
CA LYS A 93 19.36 -1.40 1.28
C LYS A 93 17.99 -2.03 1.12
N TRP A 94 17.93 -3.16 0.46
CA TRP A 94 16.70 -3.89 0.25
C TRP A 94 16.68 -5.14 1.14
N HIS A 95 15.69 -5.23 2.02
CA HIS A 95 15.41 -6.43 2.79
C HIS A 95 14.61 -7.41 1.93
N ALA A 96 14.99 -8.69 1.97
CA ALA A 96 14.30 -9.74 1.22
C ALA A 96 13.36 -10.53 2.13
N GLY A 97 12.08 -10.54 1.79
CA GLY A 97 11.04 -11.36 2.41
C GLY A 97 10.69 -12.61 1.61
N ARG A 98 9.59 -13.24 1.99
CA ARG A 98 9.06 -14.45 1.34
C ARG A 98 8.77 -14.20 -0.13
N GLY A 99 9.01 -15.21 -0.94
CA GLY A 99 8.69 -15.21 -2.36
C GLY A 99 9.37 -14.10 -3.16
N GLY A 100 10.46 -13.49 -2.67
CA GLY A 100 11.18 -12.42 -3.34
C GLY A 100 10.52 -11.05 -3.25
N ILE A 101 9.57 -10.85 -2.34
CA ILE A 101 9.09 -9.51 -1.98
C ILE A 101 10.21 -8.78 -1.24
N THR A 102 10.49 -7.55 -1.65
CA THR A 102 11.55 -6.73 -1.04
C THR A 102 11.03 -5.38 -0.60
N TRP A 103 11.66 -4.79 0.42
CA TRP A 103 11.36 -3.43 0.86
C TRP A 103 12.62 -2.73 1.41
N PRO A 104 12.64 -1.39 1.39
CA PRO A 104 13.80 -0.61 1.78
C PRO A 104 14.04 -0.63 3.29
N VAL A 105 15.30 -0.62 3.68
CA VAL A 105 15.79 -0.46 5.05
C VAL A 105 17.03 0.44 5.06
N SER A 106 17.32 1.08 6.19
CA SER A 106 18.48 1.96 6.36
C SER A 106 19.08 1.80 7.75
N ALA A 107 20.36 1.55 7.84
CA ALA A 107 21.03 1.45 9.15
C ALA A 107 21.00 2.77 9.95
N ALA A 108 20.92 3.89 9.26
CA ALA A 108 20.88 5.22 9.89
C ALA A 108 19.46 5.67 10.28
N VAL A 109 18.44 5.20 9.55
CA VAL A 109 17.06 5.71 9.70
C VAL A 109 16.09 4.64 10.21
N GLY A 110 16.37 3.37 9.94
CA GLY A 110 15.59 2.24 10.45
C GLY A 110 15.23 1.17 9.40
N PRO A 111 14.97 -0.01 9.92
CA PRO A 111 15.07 -0.44 11.32
C PRO A 111 16.52 -0.50 11.78
N THR A 112 16.84 0.08 12.96
CA THR A 112 18.20 0.12 13.49
C THR A 112 18.51 -1.03 14.46
N LYS A 113 17.46 -1.69 14.98
CA LYS A 113 17.54 -2.80 15.93
C LYS A 113 16.54 -3.91 15.58
N LYS A 114 16.68 -5.03 16.26
CA LYS A 114 15.65 -6.03 16.37
C LYS A 114 15.16 -6.10 17.82
N ILE A 115 13.84 -6.11 18.01
CA ILE A 115 13.19 -6.35 19.31
C ILE A 115 12.40 -7.65 19.17
N ASP A 116 12.73 -8.64 19.98
CA ASP A 116 12.15 -10.00 19.92
C ASP A 116 12.22 -10.63 18.51
N GLY A 117 13.27 -10.27 17.76
CA GLY A 117 13.48 -10.71 16.37
C GLY A 117 12.82 -9.84 15.31
N PHE A 118 11.90 -8.95 15.67
CA PHE A 118 11.25 -8.03 14.74
C PHE A 118 12.12 -6.83 14.41
N ALA A 119 12.11 -6.40 13.16
CA ALA A 119 12.75 -5.17 12.70
C ALA A 119 12.09 -3.95 13.36
N ALA A 120 12.84 -3.16 14.11
CA ALA A 120 12.32 -2.12 14.98
C ALA A 120 13.28 -0.91 15.07
N CYS A 121 12.83 0.12 15.77
CA CYS A 121 13.60 1.33 16.02
C CYS A 121 13.84 2.15 14.74
N PHE A 122 12.78 2.75 14.27
CA PHE A 122 12.84 3.72 13.17
C PHE A 122 13.03 5.13 13.70
N ALA A 123 13.79 5.96 12.98
CA ALA A 123 14.02 7.35 13.35
C ALA A 123 12.68 8.11 13.51
N ARG A 124 12.62 9.01 14.48
CA ARG A 124 11.43 9.84 14.74
C ARG A 124 11.43 11.06 13.81
N THR A 125 11.47 10.78 12.51
CA THR A 125 11.56 11.71 11.40
C THR A 125 10.56 11.32 10.30
N PRO A 126 10.26 12.20 9.34
CA PRO A 126 9.37 11.86 8.21
C PRO A 126 9.83 10.62 7.45
N THR A 127 11.12 10.51 7.13
CA THR A 127 11.67 9.35 6.40
C THR A 127 11.65 8.09 7.27
N GLY A 128 11.87 8.21 8.58
CA GLY A 128 11.75 7.07 9.51
C GLY A 128 10.32 6.55 9.59
N ALA A 129 9.34 7.45 9.62
CA ALA A 129 7.92 7.07 9.55
C ALA A 129 7.58 6.39 8.22
N ALA A 130 8.17 6.84 7.09
CA ALA A 130 7.96 6.21 5.78
C ALA A 130 8.58 4.80 5.70
N LEU A 131 9.78 4.60 6.23
CA LEU A 131 10.38 3.26 6.32
C LEU A 131 9.59 2.34 7.25
N ALA A 132 9.12 2.86 8.38
CA ALA A 132 8.28 2.11 9.32
C ALA A 132 6.94 1.73 8.69
N ALA A 133 6.29 2.65 7.96
CA ALA A 133 5.04 2.38 7.23
C ALA A 133 5.23 1.29 6.17
N THR A 134 6.30 1.40 5.38
CA THR A 134 6.64 0.40 4.36
C THR A 134 6.93 -0.96 4.99
N THR A 135 7.71 -1.00 6.07
CA THR A 135 7.98 -2.24 6.82
C THR A 135 6.72 -2.79 7.48
N GLY A 136 5.89 -1.96 8.09
CA GLY A 136 4.63 -2.37 8.70
C GLY A 136 3.64 -2.96 7.70
N TYR A 137 3.64 -2.47 6.47
CA TYR A 137 2.77 -2.98 5.39
C TYR A 137 3.32 -4.27 4.75
N LEU A 138 4.62 -4.27 4.37
CA LEU A 138 5.24 -5.40 3.70
C LEU A 138 5.83 -6.44 4.66
N GLY A 139 6.02 -6.11 5.92
CA GLY A 139 6.58 -7.00 6.94
C GLY A 139 5.76 -8.26 7.16
N GLN A 140 4.48 -8.30 6.77
CA GLN A 140 3.69 -9.52 6.71
C GLN A 140 4.33 -10.63 5.85
N TYR A 141 5.25 -10.26 4.96
CA TYR A 141 6.02 -11.19 4.13
C TYR A 141 7.40 -11.50 4.69
N ASP A 142 7.76 -11.02 5.88
CA ASP A 142 9.04 -11.37 6.50
C ASP A 142 9.09 -12.85 6.87
N THR A 143 10.32 -13.39 6.99
CA THR A 143 10.54 -14.84 7.13
C THR A 143 10.70 -15.15 8.60
N GLY A 144 11.00 -14.96 9.52
CA GLY A 144 11.31 -15.35 10.91
C GLY A 144 10.09 -15.56 11.81
N HIS A 145 8.93 -15.01 11.43
CA HIS A 145 7.74 -14.99 12.28
C HIS A 145 6.47 -15.32 11.50
N SER A 146 5.41 -15.67 12.22
CA SER A 146 4.10 -15.83 11.60
C SER A 146 3.53 -14.48 11.18
N VAL A 147 2.65 -14.48 10.17
CA VAL A 147 1.93 -13.27 9.75
C VAL A 147 1.20 -12.60 10.90
N ARG A 148 0.62 -13.43 11.80
CA ARG A 148 -0.07 -12.94 13.00
C ARG A 148 0.87 -12.18 13.94
N ASP A 149 2.05 -12.74 14.21
CA ASP A 149 3.01 -12.12 15.11
C ASP A 149 3.57 -10.83 14.52
N LEU A 150 3.87 -10.82 13.22
CA LEU A 150 4.29 -9.63 12.48
C LEU A 150 3.26 -8.51 12.58
N MET A 151 1.99 -8.82 12.31
CA MET A 151 0.92 -7.83 12.40
C MET A 151 0.67 -7.36 13.85
N ASN A 152 0.75 -8.26 14.82
CA ASN A 152 0.64 -7.88 16.23
C ASN A 152 1.76 -6.94 16.67
N PHE A 153 2.97 -7.11 16.14
CA PHE A 153 4.11 -6.26 16.46
C PHE A 153 4.02 -4.88 15.79
N TYR A 154 3.69 -4.82 14.50
CA TYR A 154 3.72 -3.54 13.75
C TYR A 154 2.46 -2.69 13.91
N VAL A 155 1.34 -3.27 14.35
CA VAL A 155 0.08 -2.55 14.54
C VAL A 155 -0.09 -2.13 15.99
N ALA A 156 -0.36 -0.86 16.22
CA ALA A 156 -0.64 -0.31 17.53
C ALA A 156 -1.91 -0.90 18.15
N ASP A 157 -1.95 -0.99 19.47
CA ASP A 157 -3.12 -1.48 20.19
C ASP A 157 -4.33 -0.55 19.98
N SER A 158 -5.43 -1.14 19.53
CA SER A 158 -6.68 -0.44 19.24
C SER A 158 -7.84 -1.42 19.16
N ALA A 159 -9.06 -0.92 19.16
CA ALA A 159 -10.28 -1.73 19.00
C ALA A 159 -10.26 -2.52 17.66
N GLY A 160 -9.73 -1.94 16.59
CA GLY A 160 -9.68 -2.56 15.27
C GLY A 160 -8.53 -3.53 15.03
N LYS A 161 -7.51 -3.57 15.91
CA LYS A 161 -6.30 -4.39 15.69
C LYS A 161 -6.62 -5.87 15.44
N SER A 162 -7.44 -6.46 16.28
CA SER A 162 -7.77 -7.89 16.14
C SER A 162 -8.52 -8.20 14.83
N LEU A 163 -9.35 -7.27 14.37
CA LEU A 163 -10.08 -7.41 13.10
C LEU A 163 -9.10 -7.35 11.91
N LEU A 164 -8.17 -6.39 11.92
CA LEU A 164 -7.12 -6.32 10.88
C LEU A 164 -6.27 -7.60 10.87
N VAL A 165 -5.71 -7.99 12.01
CA VAL A 165 -4.83 -9.17 12.13
C VAL A 165 -5.52 -10.43 11.61
N ASN A 166 -6.75 -10.68 12.04
CA ASN A 166 -7.51 -11.83 11.58
C ASN A 166 -7.85 -11.74 10.08
N GLY A 167 -8.09 -10.53 9.57
CA GLY A 167 -8.33 -10.27 8.16
C GLY A 167 -7.10 -10.62 7.31
N VAL A 168 -5.94 -10.11 7.68
CA VAL A 168 -4.68 -10.36 6.96
C VAL A 168 -4.31 -11.85 6.98
N VAL A 169 -4.35 -12.51 8.14
CA VAL A 169 -4.05 -13.94 8.26
C VAL A 169 -4.91 -14.81 7.35
N LYS A 170 -6.18 -14.43 7.13
CA LYS A 170 -7.10 -15.22 6.31
C LYS A 170 -7.02 -14.91 4.82
N ARG A 171 -6.61 -13.71 4.44
CA ARG A 171 -6.80 -13.18 3.07
C ARG A 171 -5.54 -12.52 2.51
N GLN A 172 -4.38 -12.80 3.09
CA GLN A 172 -3.12 -12.30 2.55
C GLN A 172 -2.96 -12.73 1.09
N THR A 173 -2.65 -11.78 0.21
CA THR A 173 -2.24 -12.09 -1.15
C THR A 173 -0.93 -12.86 -1.12
N SER A 174 -0.80 -13.93 -1.90
CA SER A 174 0.45 -14.68 -1.93
C SER A 174 1.58 -13.83 -2.54
N PRO A 175 2.84 -14.03 -2.11
CA PRO A 175 3.98 -13.37 -2.73
C PRO A 175 4.09 -13.65 -4.24
N GLU A 176 3.73 -14.86 -4.65
CA GLU A 176 3.73 -15.33 -6.04
C GLU A 176 2.72 -14.52 -6.87
N ASP A 177 1.51 -14.30 -6.33
CA ASP A 177 0.48 -13.51 -7.01
C ASP A 177 0.89 -12.04 -7.11
N MET A 178 1.50 -11.47 -6.07
CA MET A 178 2.02 -10.10 -6.12
C MET A 178 3.06 -9.94 -7.23
N ARG A 179 4.01 -10.87 -7.33
CA ARG A 179 5.03 -10.83 -8.37
C ARG A 179 4.46 -11.06 -9.77
N ALA A 180 3.54 -12.00 -9.92
CA ALA A 180 2.87 -12.25 -11.20
C ALA A 180 2.11 -11.03 -11.72
N GLN A 181 1.63 -10.18 -10.80
CA GLN A 181 0.98 -8.92 -11.11
C GLN A 181 1.95 -7.74 -11.26
N GLY A 182 3.26 -7.95 -11.07
CA GLY A 182 4.26 -6.89 -11.09
C GLY A 182 4.16 -5.92 -9.91
N ILE A 183 3.57 -6.35 -8.79
CA ILE A 183 3.41 -5.51 -7.61
C ILE A 183 4.72 -5.54 -6.80
N SER A 184 5.30 -4.38 -6.61
CA SER A 184 6.49 -4.16 -5.79
C SER A 184 6.42 -2.77 -5.14
N VAL A 185 7.24 -2.52 -4.10
CA VAL A 185 7.29 -1.18 -3.53
C VAL A 185 8.00 -0.21 -4.48
N ALA A 186 7.39 0.94 -4.73
CA ALA A 186 7.92 1.97 -5.62
C ALA A 186 8.49 3.17 -4.86
N GLY A 187 7.76 3.63 -3.84
CA GLY A 187 8.12 4.85 -3.14
C GLY A 187 7.19 5.17 -1.98
N TYR A 188 7.16 6.44 -1.61
CA TYR A 188 6.32 6.93 -0.53
C TYR A 188 5.98 8.41 -0.70
N THR A 189 4.91 8.85 -0.03
CA THR A 189 4.61 10.24 0.24
C THR A 189 4.39 10.43 1.73
N VAL A 190 4.88 11.50 2.32
CA VAL A 190 4.56 11.89 3.70
C VAL A 190 3.62 13.08 3.62
N GLU A 191 2.33 12.81 3.75
CA GLU A 191 1.27 13.81 3.66
C GLU A 191 1.29 14.78 4.85
N SER A 192 1.54 14.23 6.04
CA SER A 192 1.68 15.02 7.25
C SER A 192 2.63 14.35 8.24
N PHE A 193 3.28 15.18 9.06
CA PHE A 193 4.22 14.69 10.07
C PHE A 193 4.20 15.57 11.32
N THR A 194 4.08 14.91 12.45
CA THR A 194 4.42 15.41 13.78
C THR A 194 5.30 14.37 14.48
N LYS A 195 5.87 14.71 15.62
CA LYS A 195 6.66 13.73 16.39
C LYS A 195 5.84 12.57 16.96
N SER A 196 4.51 12.67 17.03
CA SER A 196 3.63 11.62 17.55
C SER A 196 2.79 10.94 16.50
N ARG A 197 2.67 11.52 15.30
CA ARG A 197 1.81 11.00 14.23
C ARG A 197 2.35 11.40 12.86
N ALA A 198 2.25 10.49 11.92
CA ALA A 198 2.46 10.78 10.49
C ALA A 198 1.35 10.12 9.66
N ILE A 199 1.04 10.70 8.49
CA ILE A 199 0.26 10.05 7.44
C ILE A 199 1.23 9.80 6.31
N VAL A 200 1.36 8.55 5.92
CA VAL A 200 2.32 8.08 4.92
C VAL A 200 1.59 7.23 3.89
N ASP A 201 1.72 7.58 2.64
CA ASP A 201 1.29 6.75 1.53
C ASP A 201 2.43 5.81 1.12
N VAL A 202 2.22 4.52 1.28
CA VAL A 202 3.11 3.49 0.74
C VAL A 202 2.71 3.26 -0.71
N VAL A 203 3.60 3.65 -1.64
CA VAL A 203 3.35 3.55 -3.07
C VAL A 203 3.90 2.24 -3.62
N LEU A 204 3.05 1.53 -4.34
CA LEU A 204 3.35 0.25 -4.97
C LEU A 204 3.19 0.35 -6.48
N THR A 205 3.99 -0.39 -7.23
CA THR A 205 3.76 -0.59 -8.67
C THR A 205 2.47 -1.38 -8.89
N GLN A 206 1.74 -1.05 -9.92
CA GLN A 206 0.60 -1.80 -10.44
C GLN A 206 0.54 -1.64 -11.96
N PRO A 207 1.31 -2.40 -12.73
CA PRO A 207 1.42 -2.21 -14.18
C PRO A 207 0.07 -2.25 -14.92
N SER A 208 -0.91 -2.97 -14.37
CA SER A 208 -2.29 -3.02 -14.91
C SER A 208 -3.15 -1.80 -14.55
N GLY A 209 -2.69 -0.93 -13.64
CA GLY A 209 -3.41 0.27 -13.22
C GLY A 209 -3.26 1.43 -14.22
N ALA A 210 -4.17 2.39 -14.15
CA ALA A 210 -4.21 3.53 -15.06
C ALA A 210 -2.91 4.38 -15.04
N THR A 211 -2.30 4.54 -13.87
CA THR A 211 -1.05 5.30 -13.69
C THR A 211 0.18 4.39 -13.56
N GLY A 212 -0.01 3.07 -13.51
CA GLY A 212 1.05 2.12 -13.19
C GLY A 212 1.35 2.00 -11.68
N TYR A 213 0.64 2.75 -10.84
CA TYR A 213 0.85 2.80 -9.39
C TYR A 213 -0.46 2.80 -8.62
N PHE A 214 -0.39 2.34 -7.38
CA PHE A 214 -1.40 2.61 -6.36
C PHE A 214 -0.72 2.90 -5.03
N ALA A 215 -1.40 3.62 -4.14
CA ALA A 215 -0.87 3.94 -2.83
C ALA A 215 -1.84 3.53 -1.72
N VAL A 216 -1.25 3.10 -0.61
CA VAL A 216 -1.96 2.71 0.61
C VAL A 216 -1.66 3.77 1.67
N PRO A 217 -2.63 4.62 2.02
CA PRO A 217 -2.48 5.58 3.10
C PRO A 217 -2.40 4.86 4.45
N LEU A 218 -1.34 5.11 5.19
CA LEU A 218 -1.16 4.56 6.54
C LEU A 218 -1.03 5.70 7.55
N THR A 219 -1.78 5.60 8.62
CA THR A 219 -1.55 6.43 9.79
C THR A 219 -0.53 5.76 10.68
N MET A 220 0.60 6.43 10.89
CA MET A 220 1.65 6.00 11.81
C MET A 220 1.52 6.78 13.12
N ILE A 221 1.64 6.11 14.25
CA ILE A 221 1.69 6.73 15.58
C ILE A 221 2.97 6.32 16.30
N TRP A 222 3.51 7.25 17.08
CA TRP A 222 4.69 7.01 17.90
C TRP A 222 4.27 6.47 19.25
N VAL A 223 4.57 5.20 19.49
CA VAL A 223 4.20 4.46 20.69
C VAL A 223 5.35 3.52 21.04
N ASP A 224 5.68 3.35 22.33
CA ASP A 224 6.74 2.48 22.82
C ASP A 224 8.10 2.73 22.13
N ASP A 225 8.43 4.02 21.97
CA ASP A 225 9.66 4.51 21.32
C ASP A 225 9.85 4.07 19.87
N ASP A 226 8.77 3.71 19.15
CA ASP A 226 8.83 3.35 17.74
C ASP A 226 7.54 3.75 16.98
N TRP A 227 7.60 3.73 15.65
CA TRP A 227 6.44 3.94 14.80
C TRP A 227 5.62 2.66 14.66
N LYS A 228 4.32 2.76 14.91
CA LYS A 228 3.35 1.68 14.72
C LYS A 228 2.23 2.10 13.78
N VAL A 229 1.70 1.16 13.01
CA VAL A 229 0.51 1.38 12.16
C VAL A 229 -0.71 1.53 13.05
N SER A 230 -1.41 2.63 12.93
CA SER A 230 -2.73 2.84 13.55
C SER A 230 -3.81 2.35 12.61
N VAL A 231 -4.83 1.69 13.14
CA VAL A 231 -5.96 1.18 12.37
C VAL A 231 -7.28 1.76 12.88
N LEU A 232 -8.27 1.80 12.01
CA LEU A 232 -9.61 2.23 12.34
C LEU A 232 -10.31 1.17 13.22
N ASP A 233 -11.36 1.54 13.95
CA ASP A 233 -12.09 0.62 14.84
C ASP A 233 -12.70 -0.56 14.09
N ASN A 234 -12.99 -0.40 12.81
CA ASN A 234 -13.45 -1.47 11.92
C ASN A 234 -12.31 -2.36 11.36
N GLY A 235 -11.06 -2.15 11.76
CA GLY A 235 -9.89 -2.86 11.28
C GLY A 235 -9.34 -2.40 9.93
N GLY A 236 -9.89 -1.33 9.36
CA GLY A 236 -9.38 -0.72 8.12
C GLY A 236 -8.08 0.04 8.37
N LEU A 237 -7.17 0.01 7.40
CA LEU A 237 -5.94 0.81 7.43
C LEU A 237 -6.22 2.30 7.20
N TYR A 238 -7.25 2.60 6.41
CA TYR A 238 -7.68 3.95 6.05
C TYR A 238 -9.16 3.95 5.65
N SER A 239 -9.74 5.13 5.50
CA SER A 239 -11.08 5.33 4.95
C SER A 239 -11.00 5.89 3.52
N GLY A 240 -11.90 5.46 2.66
CA GLY A 240 -11.97 5.92 1.27
C GLY A 240 -11.37 4.94 0.27
N ASN A 241 -11.16 5.41 -0.95
CA ASN A 241 -10.59 4.62 -2.05
C ASN A 241 -9.06 4.65 -2.00
N PRO A 242 -8.37 3.61 -2.52
CA PRO A 242 -6.94 3.65 -2.75
C PRO A 242 -6.56 4.84 -3.65
N LEU A 243 -5.41 5.42 -3.39
CA LEU A 243 -4.88 6.49 -4.23
C LEU A 243 -4.19 5.89 -5.46
N THR A 244 -4.25 6.63 -6.57
CA THR A 244 -3.60 6.26 -7.84
C THR A 244 -2.64 7.36 -8.27
N PRO A 245 -1.48 7.52 -7.58
CA PRO A 245 -0.51 8.56 -7.88
C PRO A 245 0.13 8.35 -9.26
N SER A 246 0.64 9.42 -9.86
CA SER A 246 1.58 9.35 -10.97
C SER A 246 3.02 9.27 -10.44
N ALA A 247 3.99 8.98 -11.31
CA ALA A 247 5.40 8.90 -10.91
C ALA A 247 5.97 10.22 -10.35
N ALA A 248 5.33 11.36 -10.63
CA ALA A 248 5.74 12.67 -10.13
C ALA A 248 5.19 12.99 -8.73
N ASP A 249 4.23 12.22 -8.23
CA ASP A 249 3.48 12.52 -7.00
C ASP A 249 4.10 11.91 -5.73
N PHE A 250 5.18 11.14 -5.85
CA PHE A 250 5.80 10.47 -4.72
C PHE A 250 7.33 10.49 -4.80
N THR A 251 7.98 10.23 -3.68
CA THR A 251 9.43 10.04 -3.61
C THR A 251 9.77 8.56 -3.85
N PRO A 252 10.45 8.22 -4.94
CA PRO A 252 10.86 6.83 -5.19
C PRO A 252 11.95 6.39 -4.20
N TRP A 253 11.90 5.14 -3.77
CA TRP A 253 12.96 4.56 -2.94
C TRP A 253 14.28 4.32 -3.71
N GLY A 254 14.26 4.46 -5.03
CA GLY A 254 15.33 4.01 -5.91
C GLY A 254 15.11 2.57 -6.38
N GLY A 255 15.77 2.18 -7.46
CA GLY A 255 15.65 0.81 -7.97
C GLY A 255 16.28 -0.19 -7.02
N SER A 256 15.71 -1.40 -6.98
CA SER A 256 16.34 -2.57 -6.36
C SER A 256 17.46 -3.16 -7.24
N ASP A 257 17.95 -2.37 -8.18
CA ASP A 257 18.97 -2.74 -9.14
C ASP A 257 20.31 -2.81 -8.43
N GLY A 258 20.57 -3.96 -7.85
CA GLY A 258 21.83 -4.43 -7.32
C GLY A 258 22.21 -5.72 -7.98
#